data_b1a579952125cad592722902d4092e77
#
_entry.id   b1a579952125cad592722902d4092e77
#
_cell.length_a   1.000
_cell.length_b   1.000
_cell.length_c   1.000
_cell.angle_alpha   90.00
_cell.angle_beta   90.00
_cell.angle_gamma   90.00
#
_symmetry.space_group_name_H-M   'P 1'
#
loop_
_entity.id
_entity.type
_entity.pdbx_description
1 polymer ?
#
loop_
_entity_poly.entity_id
_entity_poly.type
_entity_poly.pdbx_seq_one_letter_code
_entity_poly.pdbx_strand_id
1 'polypeptide(L)'
;RYFVLRNYEKLPAQNIGKDVDIIVEPSRLKEAKRILKSIYRNNGLLYYDEAVFDRLNCTHGMGIENHTGIHIDLIGGYLVRGYEIYTFEELYAHTKWYNGFCVLDEFFDGIMLFIYKQFGYGTPKLKEKYKDGIYNTYKKYPKEFQEEIARITSSAFAEKMVDHIEKK
;
A
#
# COMPACT_ATOMS: atom_id res chain seq x y z
N ARG A 1 -12.84 -8.21 -4.20
CA ARG A 1 -12.15 -7.91 -2.94
C ARG A 1 -11.06 -6.87 -3.21
N TYR A 2 -10.84 -5.98 -2.24
CA TYR A 2 -9.82 -4.95 -2.31
C TYR A 2 -9.47 -4.45 -0.90
N PHE A 3 -8.37 -3.74 -0.77
CA PHE A 3 -8.05 -2.92 0.40
C PHE A 3 -7.20 -1.71 0.00
N VAL A 4 -7.26 -0.66 0.83
CA VAL A 4 -6.42 0.54 0.68
C VAL A 4 -5.13 0.30 1.46
N LEU A 5 -3.98 0.50 0.80
CA LEU A 5 -2.69 0.09 1.35
C LEU A 5 -2.15 1.05 2.41
N ARG A 6 -2.24 2.36 2.18
CA ARG A 6 -1.61 3.38 3.06
C ARG A 6 -2.19 4.77 2.84
N ASN A 7 -1.85 5.72 3.71
CA ASN A 7 -2.31 7.12 3.68
C ASN A 7 -3.83 7.26 3.77
N TYR A 8 -4.49 6.33 4.43
CA TYR A 8 -5.95 6.23 4.51
C TYR A 8 -6.56 6.91 5.74
N GLU A 9 -5.75 7.38 6.69
CA GLU A 9 -6.19 7.77 8.04
C GLU A 9 -7.24 8.89 8.03
N LYS A 10 -7.20 9.74 7.02
CA LYS A 10 -8.16 10.84 6.85
C LYS A 10 -9.20 10.61 5.74
N LEU A 11 -9.14 9.47 5.06
CA LEU A 11 -10.15 9.11 4.07
C LEU A 11 -11.49 8.75 4.74
N PRO A 12 -12.63 9.01 4.12
CA PRO A 12 -12.81 9.66 2.81
C PRO A 12 -12.82 11.20 2.86
N ALA A 13 -12.74 11.80 4.06
CA ALA A 13 -12.89 13.25 4.22
C ALA A 13 -11.75 14.06 3.57
N GLN A 14 -10.54 13.52 3.59
CA GLN A 14 -9.37 14.17 3.03
C GLN A 14 -8.33 13.16 2.55
N ASN A 15 -7.83 13.30 1.33
CA ASN A 15 -6.62 12.60 0.88
C ASN A 15 -5.38 13.41 1.32
N ILE A 16 -4.58 12.85 2.23
CA ILE A 16 -3.32 13.46 2.69
C ILE A 16 -2.10 13.01 1.87
N GLY A 17 -2.29 11.99 1.02
CA GLY A 17 -1.31 11.54 0.05
C GLY A 17 -1.39 12.31 -1.26
N LYS A 18 -0.54 11.96 -2.21
CA LYS A 18 -0.68 12.41 -3.61
C LYS A 18 -1.58 11.47 -4.39
N ASP A 19 -1.60 10.21 -3.98
CA ASP A 19 -2.24 9.07 -4.59
C ASP A 19 -3.01 8.25 -3.55
N VAL A 20 -3.91 7.42 -4.02
CA VAL A 20 -4.57 6.38 -3.21
C VAL A 20 -4.18 5.04 -3.80
N ASP A 21 -3.41 4.26 -3.05
CA ASP A 21 -3.01 2.91 -3.43
C ASP A 21 -4.13 1.91 -3.08
N ILE A 22 -4.73 1.28 -4.08
CA ILE A 22 -5.77 0.26 -3.89
C ILE A 22 -5.28 -1.08 -4.41
N ILE A 23 -5.12 -2.02 -3.51
CA ILE A 23 -4.78 -3.41 -3.86
C ILE A 23 -6.06 -4.16 -4.17
N VAL A 24 -6.10 -4.81 -5.32
CA VAL A 24 -7.21 -5.64 -5.75
C VAL A 24 -6.74 -7.07 -6.04
N GLU A 25 -7.64 -8.02 -5.98
CA GLU A 25 -7.37 -9.38 -6.42
C GLU A 25 -6.85 -9.38 -7.87
N PRO A 26 -5.68 -9.99 -8.17
CA PRO A 26 -5.03 -9.88 -9.48
C PRO A 26 -5.94 -10.22 -10.66
N SER A 27 -6.78 -11.27 -10.51
CA SER A 27 -7.75 -11.70 -11.52
C SER A 27 -8.84 -10.64 -11.81
N ARG A 28 -9.05 -9.70 -10.89
CA ARG A 28 -10.11 -8.68 -10.94
C ARG A 28 -9.61 -7.29 -11.32
N LEU A 29 -8.32 -7.12 -11.59
CA LEU A 29 -7.72 -5.81 -11.91
C LEU A 29 -8.41 -5.12 -13.09
N LYS A 30 -8.70 -5.87 -14.17
CA LYS A 30 -9.41 -5.33 -15.36
C LYS A 30 -10.82 -4.85 -15.01
N GLU A 31 -11.53 -5.60 -14.18
CA GLU A 31 -12.87 -5.22 -13.71
C GLU A 31 -12.82 -3.99 -12.82
N ALA A 32 -11.89 -3.94 -11.85
CA ALA A 32 -11.68 -2.79 -10.98
C ALA A 32 -11.39 -1.51 -11.79
N LYS A 33 -10.53 -1.60 -12.80
CA LYS A 33 -10.25 -0.50 -13.73
C LYS A 33 -11.52 -0.02 -14.45
N ARG A 34 -12.35 -0.95 -14.95
CA ARG A 34 -13.61 -0.61 -15.61
C ARG A 34 -14.58 0.12 -14.66
N ILE A 35 -14.69 -0.36 -13.43
CA ILE A 35 -15.53 0.27 -12.39
C ILE A 35 -15.01 1.69 -12.08
N LEU A 36 -13.71 1.85 -11.84
CA LEU A 36 -13.11 3.15 -11.54
C LEU A 36 -13.31 4.16 -12.68
N LYS A 37 -13.13 3.72 -13.92
CA LYS A 37 -13.41 4.53 -15.11
C LYS A 37 -14.88 5.00 -15.18
N SER A 38 -15.81 4.11 -14.81
CA SER A 38 -17.23 4.47 -14.74
C SER A 38 -17.50 5.49 -13.64
N ILE A 39 -16.88 5.30 -12.46
CA ILE A 39 -17.00 6.23 -11.33
C ILE A 39 -16.52 7.63 -11.74
N TYR A 40 -15.34 7.74 -12.36
CA TYR A 40 -14.82 9.03 -12.81
C TYR A 40 -15.77 9.72 -13.78
N ARG A 41 -16.23 9.00 -14.82
CA ARG A 41 -17.18 9.54 -15.80
C ARG A 41 -18.50 10.00 -15.19
N ASN A 42 -19.07 9.20 -14.28
CA ASN A 42 -20.34 9.52 -13.62
C ASN A 42 -20.21 10.74 -12.68
N ASN A 43 -19.01 11.11 -12.28
CA ASN A 43 -18.71 12.29 -11.49
C ASN A 43 -18.14 13.46 -12.31
N GLY A 44 -18.27 13.42 -13.63
CA GLY A 44 -17.82 14.51 -14.51
C GLY A 44 -16.29 14.65 -14.62
N LEU A 45 -15.56 13.60 -14.24
CA LEU A 45 -14.10 13.61 -14.31
C LEU A 45 -13.64 12.98 -15.64
N LEU A 46 -12.66 13.61 -16.27
CA LEU A 46 -11.91 12.98 -17.35
C LEU A 46 -11.04 11.88 -16.77
N TYR A 47 -11.11 10.72 -17.39
CA TYR A 47 -10.27 9.57 -17.04
C TYR A 47 -9.09 9.48 -18.01
N TYR A 48 -7.88 9.29 -17.48
CA TYR A 48 -6.74 8.84 -18.28
C TYR A 48 -5.84 7.89 -17.47
N ASP A 49 -5.11 7.03 -18.22
CA ASP A 49 -4.05 6.20 -17.65
C ASP A 49 -2.73 6.96 -17.77
N GLU A 50 -2.02 7.16 -16.67
CA GLU A 50 -0.66 7.71 -16.69
C GLU A 50 0.36 6.63 -17.03
N ALA A 51 0.24 5.47 -16.37
CA ALA A 51 1.13 4.34 -16.55
C ALA A 51 0.36 3.02 -16.40
N VAL A 52 0.67 2.06 -17.25
CA VAL A 52 0.12 0.71 -17.19
C VAL A 52 1.27 -0.27 -17.22
N PHE A 53 1.45 -0.99 -16.12
CA PHE A 53 2.37 -2.10 -15.99
C PHE A 53 1.58 -3.40 -15.79
N ASP A 54 2.26 -4.53 -15.74
CA ASP A 54 1.61 -5.84 -15.65
C ASP A 54 0.53 -5.93 -14.56
N ARG A 55 0.83 -5.47 -13.35
CA ARG A 55 -0.10 -5.50 -12.21
C ARG A 55 -0.40 -4.12 -11.60
N LEU A 56 0.02 -3.04 -12.25
CA LEU A 56 -0.19 -1.68 -11.76
C LEU A 56 -0.82 -0.82 -12.85
N ASN A 57 -1.92 -0.16 -12.52
CA ASN A 57 -2.52 0.88 -13.35
C ASN A 57 -2.58 2.18 -12.55
N CYS A 58 -1.71 3.13 -12.87
CA CYS A 58 -1.77 4.50 -12.37
C CYS A 58 -2.85 5.24 -13.15
N THR A 59 -3.89 5.70 -12.48
CA THR A 59 -5.04 6.32 -13.11
C THR A 59 -5.32 7.70 -12.55
N HIS A 60 -5.78 8.60 -13.40
CA HIS A 60 -6.21 9.93 -13.00
C HIS A 60 -7.65 10.21 -13.41
N GLY A 61 -8.38 10.86 -12.51
CA GLY A 61 -9.62 11.54 -12.79
C GLY A 61 -9.39 13.05 -12.68
N MET A 62 -9.67 13.83 -13.72
CA MET A 62 -9.48 15.26 -13.75
C MET A 62 -10.78 15.99 -14.00
N GLY A 63 -11.12 16.95 -13.11
CA GLY A 63 -12.19 17.92 -13.33
C GLY A 63 -11.67 19.11 -14.14
N ILE A 64 -12.30 19.39 -15.29
CA ILE A 64 -11.85 20.45 -16.18
C ILE A 64 -12.15 21.84 -15.62
N GLU A 65 -13.33 22.00 -15.03
CA GLU A 65 -13.83 23.32 -14.60
C GLU A 65 -13.20 23.85 -13.31
N ASN A 66 -12.83 22.95 -12.39
CA ASN A 66 -12.38 23.31 -11.06
C ASN A 66 -10.93 22.93 -10.75
N HIS A 67 -10.19 22.47 -11.75
CA HIS A 67 -8.80 22.03 -11.63
C HIS A 67 -8.57 21.00 -10.50
N THR A 68 -9.61 20.24 -10.14
CA THR A 68 -9.49 19.16 -9.17
C THR A 68 -9.02 17.89 -9.85
N GLY A 69 -8.29 17.07 -9.12
CA GLY A 69 -7.84 15.78 -9.64
C GLY A 69 -7.75 14.74 -8.53
N ILE A 70 -7.92 13.50 -8.92
CA ILE A 70 -7.67 12.34 -8.06
C ILE A 70 -6.74 11.38 -8.78
N HIS A 71 -5.71 10.93 -8.07
CA HIS A 71 -4.78 9.91 -8.54
C HIS A 71 -5.04 8.63 -7.76
N ILE A 72 -5.31 7.54 -8.46
CA ILE A 72 -5.52 6.22 -7.87
C ILE A 72 -4.61 5.21 -8.57
N ASP A 73 -3.80 4.53 -7.77
CA ASP A 73 -3.03 3.38 -8.19
C ASP A 73 -3.83 2.11 -7.92
N LEU A 74 -4.30 1.46 -9.00
CA LEU A 74 -4.89 0.13 -8.92
C LEU A 74 -3.80 -0.93 -9.09
N ILE A 75 -3.60 -1.75 -8.07
CA ILE A 75 -2.53 -2.73 -8.00
C ILE A 75 -3.12 -4.13 -7.90
N GLY A 76 -2.85 -4.99 -8.86
CA GLY A 76 -3.30 -6.39 -8.88
C GLY A 76 -2.36 -7.30 -8.08
N GLY A 77 -2.60 -7.46 -6.76
CA GLY A 77 -1.65 -8.08 -5.85
C GLY A 77 -0.49 -7.15 -5.54
N TYR A 78 0.46 -7.58 -4.73
CA TYR A 78 1.58 -6.73 -4.34
C TYR A 78 2.93 -7.34 -4.75
N LEU A 79 3.57 -6.73 -5.74
CA LEU A 79 4.89 -7.13 -6.21
C LEU A 79 5.95 -6.13 -5.77
N VAL A 80 7.05 -6.64 -5.26
CA VAL A 80 8.24 -5.85 -4.96
C VAL A 80 9.37 -6.29 -5.89
N ARG A 81 9.74 -5.42 -6.83
CA ARG A 81 10.74 -5.71 -7.86
C ARG A 81 10.47 -7.01 -8.64
N GLY A 82 9.19 -7.31 -8.90
CA GLY A 82 8.75 -8.50 -9.62
C GLY A 82 8.56 -9.74 -8.75
N TYR A 83 8.84 -9.66 -7.45
CA TYR A 83 8.62 -10.77 -6.51
C TYR A 83 7.35 -10.57 -5.70
N GLU A 84 6.51 -11.59 -5.63
CA GLU A 84 5.34 -11.64 -4.76
C GLU A 84 5.75 -12.14 -3.38
N ILE A 85 5.97 -11.19 -2.45
CA ILE A 85 6.36 -11.50 -1.06
C ILE A 85 5.17 -12.07 -0.30
N TYR A 86 3.99 -11.52 -0.54
CA TYR A 86 2.70 -11.98 -0.04
C TYR A 86 1.72 -12.11 -1.20
N THR A 87 0.96 -13.18 -1.20
CA THR A 87 -0.21 -13.31 -2.07
C THR A 87 -1.30 -12.32 -1.67
N PHE A 88 -2.20 -12.02 -2.58
CA PHE A 88 -3.38 -11.21 -2.25
C PHE A 88 -4.18 -11.82 -1.10
N GLU A 89 -4.34 -13.15 -1.08
CA GLU A 89 -5.11 -13.87 -0.05
C GLU A 89 -4.49 -13.71 1.33
N GLU A 90 -3.17 -13.85 1.43
CA GLU A 90 -2.43 -13.65 2.70
C GLU A 90 -2.66 -12.23 3.23
N LEU A 91 -2.48 -11.19 2.40
CA LEU A 91 -2.71 -9.82 2.84
C LEU A 91 -4.18 -9.55 3.16
N TYR A 92 -5.11 -10.07 2.33
CA TYR A 92 -6.54 -9.86 2.54
C TYR A 92 -7.04 -10.49 3.83
N ALA A 93 -6.48 -11.61 4.27
CA ALA A 93 -6.80 -12.24 5.56
C ALA A 93 -6.44 -11.35 6.76
N HIS A 94 -5.53 -10.40 6.59
CA HIS A 94 -5.10 -9.42 7.58
C HIS A 94 -5.72 -8.03 7.39
N THR A 95 -6.88 -7.96 6.72
CA THR A 95 -7.60 -6.70 6.58
C THR A 95 -8.62 -6.50 7.70
N LYS A 96 -8.88 -5.23 7.99
CA LYS A 96 -9.95 -4.78 8.88
C LYS A 96 -10.78 -3.69 8.21
N TRP A 97 -12.00 -3.51 8.67
CA TRP A 97 -12.88 -2.44 8.21
C TRP A 97 -12.49 -1.11 8.87
N TYR A 98 -12.38 -0.05 8.07
CA TYR A 98 -12.01 1.28 8.52
C TYR A 98 -12.76 2.34 7.71
N ASN A 99 -13.59 3.19 8.35
CA ASN A 99 -14.31 4.31 7.74
C ASN A 99 -15.01 4.00 6.40
N GLY A 100 -15.57 2.78 6.23
CA GLY A 100 -16.30 2.40 5.04
C GLY A 100 -15.51 1.65 3.96
N PHE A 101 -14.24 1.30 4.21
CA PHE A 101 -13.40 0.50 3.31
C PHE A 101 -12.46 -0.43 4.08
N CYS A 102 -11.86 -1.39 3.40
CA CYS A 102 -10.88 -2.31 3.98
C CYS A 102 -9.47 -1.70 3.96
N VAL A 103 -8.73 -1.89 5.04
CA VAL A 103 -7.30 -1.57 5.18
C VAL A 103 -6.60 -2.73 5.84
N LEU A 104 -5.27 -2.79 5.80
CA LEU A 104 -4.53 -3.77 6.59
C LEU A 104 -4.71 -3.53 8.09
N ASP A 105 -4.58 -4.59 8.89
CA ASP A 105 -4.42 -4.44 10.32
C ASP A 105 -3.12 -3.70 10.65
N GLU A 106 -2.98 -3.26 11.89
CA GLU A 106 -1.85 -2.44 12.30
C GLU A 106 -0.49 -3.14 12.15
N PHE A 107 -0.47 -4.46 12.36
CA PHE A 107 0.75 -5.23 12.25
C PHE A 107 1.22 -5.33 10.79
N PHE A 108 0.32 -5.77 9.90
CA PHE A 108 0.65 -5.89 8.49
C PHE A 108 0.84 -4.54 7.78
N ASP A 109 0.18 -3.48 8.22
CA ASP A 109 0.46 -2.12 7.73
C ASP A 109 1.94 -1.75 7.99
N GLY A 110 2.43 -1.98 9.21
CA GLY A 110 3.84 -1.75 9.55
C GLY A 110 4.82 -2.66 8.81
N ILE A 111 4.48 -3.94 8.61
CA ILE A 111 5.28 -4.87 7.81
C ILE A 111 5.36 -4.39 6.35
N MET A 112 4.26 -3.93 5.76
CA MET A 112 4.25 -3.42 4.39
C MET A 112 5.07 -2.13 4.25
N LEU A 113 5.03 -1.24 5.26
CA LEU A 113 5.93 -0.07 5.31
C LEU A 113 7.40 -0.49 5.37
N PHE A 114 7.73 -1.52 6.15
CA PHE A 114 9.09 -2.08 6.22
C PHE A 114 9.52 -2.63 4.86
N ILE A 115 8.70 -3.46 4.22
CA ILE A 115 8.98 -4.05 2.90
C ILE A 115 9.19 -2.94 1.86
N TYR A 116 8.31 -1.96 1.81
CA TYR A 116 8.41 -0.81 0.92
C TYR A 116 9.73 -0.06 1.13
N LYS A 117 10.15 0.13 2.38
CA LYS A 117 11.41 0.78 2.74
C LYS A 117 12.61 -0.02 2.24
N GLN A 118 12.67 -1.29 2.57
CA GLN A 118 13.89 -2.09 2.38
C GLN A 118 14.05 -2.55 0.93
N PHE A 119 12.96 -2.86 0.26
CA PHE A 119 13.00 -3.54 -1.03
C PHE A 119 12.40 -2.72 -2.19
N GLY A 120 11.59 -1.68 -1.89
CA GLY A 120 10.87 -0.93 -2.91
C GLY A 120 11.78 -0.13 -3.82
N TYR A 121 12.36 0.95 -3.34
CA TYR A 121 13.07 1.92 -4.19
C TYR A 121 14.59 1.96 -4.03
N GLY A 122 15.18 1.14 -3.17
CA GLY A 122 16.63 1.08 -2.97
C GLY A 122 17.27 2.41 -2.50
N THR A 123 16.48 3.39 -2.13
CA THR A 123 16.96 4.66 -1.62
C THR A 123 16.89 4.69 -0.09
N PRO A 124 17.96 5.10 0.60
CA PRO A 124 17.98 5.15 2.06
C PRO A 124 17.12 6.26 2.67
N LYS A 125 16.55 7.15 1.86
CA LYS A 125 15.76 8.30 2.34
C LYS A 125 14.29 7.92 2.52
N LEU A 126 13.95 7.37 3.65
CA LEU A 126 12.57 7.21 4.07
C LEU A 126 12.02 8.53 4.60
N LYS A 127 10.75 8.82 4.25
CA LYS A 127 10.01 9.88 4.95
C LYS A 127 9.90 9.49 6.43
N GLU A 128 10.14 10.44 7.35
CA GLU A 128 10.12 10.18 8.80
C GLU A 128 8.84 9.47 9.26
N LYS A 129 7.68 9.85 8.70
CA LYS A 129 6.40 9.21 9.02
C LYS A 129 6.36 7.69 8.82
N TYR A 130 7.15 7.15 7.89
CA TYR A 130 7.22 5.69 7.68
C TYR A 130 8.17 5.02 8.68
N LYS A 131 9.19 5.74 9.14
CA LYS A 131 10.08 5.25 10.21
C LYS A 131 9.30 5.06 11.51
N ASP A 132 8.47 6.04 11.85
CA ASP A 132 7.64 6.00 13.05
C ASP A 132 6.65 4.81 12.98
N GLY A 133 6.01 4.60 11.83
CA GLY A 133 5.11 3.46 11.62
C GLY A 133 5.82 2.11 11.84
N ILE A 134 7.00 1.91 11.25
CA ILE A 134 7.80 0.69 11.43
C ILE A 134 8.23 0.51 12.89
N TYR A 135 8.74 1.58 13.50
CA TYR A 135 9.19 1.56 14.89
C TYR A 135 8.05 1.24 15.88
N ASN A 136 6.89 1.86 15.70
CA ASN A 136 5.72 1.63 16.54
C ASN A 136 5.21 0.19 16.40
N THR A 137 5.22 -0.37 15.18
CA THR A 137 4.85 -1.78 14.95
C THR A 137 5.82 -2.72 15.64
N TYR A 138 7.13 -2.49 15.48
CA TYR A 138 8.14 -3.28 16.20
C TYR A 138 7.96 -3.18 17.71
N LYS A 139 7.77 -1.99 18.26
CA LYS A 139 7.60 -1.78 19.70
C LYS A 139 6.38 -2.53 20.28
N LYS A 140 5.31 -2.60 19.50
CA LYS A 140 4.06 -3.25 19.93
C LYS A 140 4.10 -4.77 19.76
N TYR A 141 4.80 -5.27 18.74
CA TYR A 141 4.86 -6.67 18.33
C TYR A 141 6.30 -7.14 18.06
N PRO A 142 7.22 -7.04 19.04
CA PRO A 142 8.65 -7.23 18.77
C PRO A 142 8.99 -8.64 18.28
N LYS A 143 8.38 -9.65 18.88
CA LYS A 143 8.63 -11.04 18.52
C LYS A 143 8.05 -11.39 17.16
N GLU A 144 6.77 -11.08 16.96
CA GLU A 144 6.04 -11.33 15.71
C GLU A 144 6.69 -10.58 14.55
N PHE A 145 7.15 -9.33 14.77
CA PHE A 145 7.86 -8.54 13.78
C PHE A 145 9.15 -9.21 13.34
N GLN A 146 9.97 -9.66 14.31
CA GLN A 146 11.22 -10.35 14.02
C GLN A 146 10.99 -11.67 13.28
N GLU A 147 10.02 -12.48 13.73
CA GLU A 147 9.64 -13.74 13.10
C GLU A 147 9.19 -13.52 11.67
N GLU A 148 8.35 -12.51 11.42
CA GLU A 148 7.84 -12.20 10.09
C GLU A 148 8.94 -11.69 9.15
N ILE A 149 9.83 -10.82 9.62
CA ILE A 149 10.99 -10.39 8.84
C ILE A 149 11.93 -11.57 8.53
N ALA A 150 12.13 -12.49 9.48
CA ALA A 150 12.92 -13.71 9.25
C ALA A 150 12.27 -14.61 8.19
N ARG A 151 10.94 -14.73 8.20
CA ARG A 151 10.17 -15.52 7.23
C ARG A 151 10.36 -15.01 5.80
N ILE A 152 10.29 -13.71 5.59
CA ILE A 152 10.39 -13.09 4.26
C ILE A 152 11.83 -12.83 3.80
N THR A 153 12.83 -12.98 4.68
CA THR A 153 14.24 -12.74 4.38
C THR A 153 15.16 -13.86 4.89
N SER A 154 15.67 -13.69 6.11
CA SER A 154 16.42 -14.67 6.88
C SER A 154 16.53 -14.23 8.34
N SER A 155 16.78 -15.19 9.26
CA SER A 155 16.97 -14.88 10.68
C SER A 155 18.13 -13.90 10.90
N ALA A 156 19.25 -14.09 10.21
CA ALA A 156 20.42 -13.21 10.33
C ALA A 156 20.12 -11.77 9.87
N PHE A 157 19.28 -11.60 8.85
CA PHE A 157 18.85 -10.28 8.42
C PHE A 157 17.87 -9.65 9.43
N ALA A 158 16.92 -10.43 9.94
CA ALA A 158 15.96 -9.96 10.95
C ALA A 158 16.65 -9.46 12.22
N GLU A 159 17.63 -10.20 12.75
CA GLU A 159 18.44 -9.81 13.90
C GLU A 159 19.14 -8.46 13.68
N LYS A 160 19.83 -8.30 12.54
CA LYS A 160 20.49 -7.03 12.20
C LYS A 160 19.52 -5.86 12.07
N MET A 161 18.31 -6.11 11.58
CA MET A 161 17.28 -5.07 11.46
C MET A 161 16.72 -4.66 12.81
N VAL A 162 16.47 -5.62 13.71
CA VAL A 162 16.06 -5.35 15.08
C VAL A 162 17.13 -4.51 15.79
N ASP A 163 18.39 -4.93 15.76
CA ASP A 163 19.51 -4.16 16.29
C ASP A 163 19.58 -2.71 15.76
N HIS A 164 19.25 -2.52 14.47
CA HIS A 164 19.25 -1.20 13.86
C HIS A 164 18.06 -0.33 14.32
N ILE A 165 16.91 -0.95 14.56
CA ILE A 165 15.71 -0.26 15.07
C ILE A 165 15.91 0.16 16.52
N GLU A 166 16.54 -0.69 17.34
CA GLU A 166 16.76 -0.44 18.78
C GLU A 166 17.82 0.63 19.07
N LYS A 167 18.76 0.84 18.16
CA LYS A 167 19.83 1.86 18.27
C LYS A 167 19.42 3.27 17.92
N LYS A 168 18.16 3.48 17.59
CA LYS A 168 17.58 4.79 17.28
C LYS A 168 16.72 5.32 18.41
#